data_46344bb7211b1a7869fdce848ea9b24f
#
_entry.id   46344bb7211b1a7869fdce848ea9b24f
#
_cell.length_a   1.000
_cell.length_b   1.000
_cell.length_c   1.000
_cell.angle_alpha   90.00
_cell.angle_beta   90.00
_cell.angle_gamma   90.00
#
_symmetry.space_group_name_H-M   'P 1'
#
loop_
_entity.id
_entity.type
_entity.pdbx_description
1 polymer ?
#
loop_
_entity_poly.entity_id
_entity_poly.type
_entity_poly.pdbx_seq_one_letter_code
_entity_poly.pdbx_strand_id
1 'polypeptide(L)'
;MINHTAIGSTIVPLQPLGFNYMGGKLLALLCLADTVQKDWKRQYDDVLVGVTTTSLYGNTKANGLSQYDGLEHWNKMGFSSGSVAFEPSRKTRALIYDWVKENYPRKYFEWWEAKNPKGLPLKRDHKNRTLNFAYGKLSIPKELIRTEHQRGIYFSPLYNNTNEYLRKEIGDVDLVKSFDTSEETLANIWKQKYAKGRISMLKKKNTVSYENLFYDDLIYLSWEETKNKYLPQVGR
;
A
#
# COMPACT_ATOMS: atom_id res chain seq x y z
N MET A 1 -3.22 -3.54 22.98
CA MET A 1 -3.88 -3.74 21.65
C MET A 1 -4.16 -2.35 21.12
N ILE A 2 -3.60 -1.96 19.99
CA ILE A 2 -3.79 -0.61 19.44
C ILE A 2 -5.00 -0.68 18.50
N ASN A 3 -6.18 -0.64 19.06
CA ASN A 3 -7.43 -0.80 18.30
C ASN A 3 -7.98 0.53 17.75
N HIS A 4 -7.45 1.67 18.21
CA HIS A 4 -7.97 2.99 17.88
C HIS A 4 -7.28 3.66 16.70
N THR A 5 -6.46 2.91 15.95
CA THR A 5 -5.72 3.43 14.79
C THR A 5 -5.90 2.54 13.57
N ALA A 6 -5.94 3.15 12.39
CA ALA A 6 -6.01 2.44 11.11
C ALA A 6 -4.66 2.43 10.40
N ILE A 7 -4.42 1.39 9.61
CA ILE A 7 -3.26 1.29 8.70
C ILE A 7 -3.73 1.47 7.26
N GLY A 8 -3.32 2.55 6.62
CA GLY A 8 -3.47 2.74 5.18
C GLY A 8 -2.47 1.85 4.43
N SER A 9 -2.85 0.61 4.16
CA SER A 9 -1.95 -0.37 3.52
C SER A 9 -1.78 -0.12 2.02
N THR A 10 -2.81 0.41 1.35
CA THR A 10 -2.82 0.71 -0.07
C THR A 10 -3.60 1.99 -0.34
N ILE A 11 -2.88 3.09 -0.56
CA ILE A 11 -3.47 4.39 -0.88
C ILE A 11 -3.05 4.74 -2.30
N VAL A 12 -3.82 4.27 -3.28
CA VAL A 12 -3.51 4.41 -4.70
C VAL A 12 -4.73 4.94 -5.45
N PRO A 13 -4.57 6.03 -6.20
CA PRO A 13 -5.68 6.56 -7.00
C PRO A 13 -5.99 5.62 -8.17
N LEU A 14 -7.27 5.41 -8.39
CA LEU A 14 -7.77 4.76 -9.59
C LEU A 14 -7.87 5.77 -10.75
N GLN A 15 -8.08 5.26 -11.95
CA GLN A 15 -8.33 6.09 -13.12
C GLN A 15 -9.61 6.93 -12.94
N PRO A 16 -9.69 8.16 -13.47
CA PRO A 16 -8.67 8.84 -14.30
C PRO A 16 -7.56 9.53 -13.49
N LEU A 17 -7.70 9.69 -12.17
CA LEU A 17 -6.73 10.43 -11.35
C LEU A 17 -5.35 9.75 -11.29
N GLY A 18 -5.31 8.41 -11.39
CA GLY A 18 -4.07 7.64 -11.39
C GLY A 18 -3.20 7.86 -12.62
N PHE A 19 -3.77 8.06 -13.80
CA PHE A 19 -3.02 8.27 -15.05
C PHE A 19 -2.07 9.47 -15.01
N ASN A 20 -2.46 10.50 -14.30
CA ASN A 20 -1.72 11.75 -14.27
C ASN A 20 -0.91 11.95 -12.99
N TYR A 21 -0.79 10.93 -12.17
CA TYR A 21 -0.07 11.00 -10.90
C TYR A 21 -0.54 12.15 -9.99
N MET A 22 -1.84 12.48 -10.05
CA MET A 22 -2.40 13.61 -9.32
C MET A 22 -3.11 13.23 -8.03
N GLY A 23 -3.74 12.07 -8.01
CA GLY A 23 -4.67 11.69 -6.94
C GLY A 23 -4.01 11.19 -5.65
N GLY A 24 -2.73 10.84 -5.64
CA GLY A 24 -2.10 10.21 -4.48
C GLY A 24 -2.17 11.05 -3.20
N LYS A 25 -1.88 12.34 -3.28
CA LYS A 25 -1.99 13.26 -2.13
C LYS A 25 -3.45 13.52 -1.72
N LEU A 26 -4.37 13.58 -2.70
CA LEU A 26 -5.80 13.72 -2.42
C LEU A 26 -6.32 12.52 -1.63
N LEU A 27 -6.05 11.31 -2.10
CA LEU A 27 -6.49 10.10 -1.40
C LEU A 27 -5.87 9.99 -0.01
N ALA A 28 -4.60 10.37 0.15
CA ALA A 28 -3.96 10.37 1.44
C ALA A 28 -4.62 11.35 2.42
N LEU A 29 -5.08 12.51 1.96
CA LEU A 29 -5.88 13.44 2.77
C LEU A 29 -7.27 12.87 3.05
N LEU A 30 -7.96 12.32 2.05
CA LEU A 30 -9.31 11.76 2.23
C LEU A 30 -9.35 10.52 3.13
N CYS A 31 -8.22 9.82 3.35
CA CYS A 31 -8.13 8.78 4.38
C CYS A 31 -8.35 9.32 5.81
N LEU A 32 -8.26 10.64 6.00
CA LEU A 32 -8.47 11.32 7.28
C LEU A 32 -9.90 11.86 7.44
N ALA A 33 -10.74 11.72 6.41
CA ALA A 33 -12.06 12.35 6.33
C ALA A 33 -13.03 11.82 7.38
N ASP A 34 -14.00 12.66 7.70
CA ASP A 34 -15.10 12.34 8.63
C ASP A 34 -15.88 11.08 8.21
N THR A 35 -16.05 10.87 6.91
CA THR A 35 -16.71 9.66 6.39
C THR A 35 -15.96 8.40 6.79
N VAL A 36 -14.62 8.39 6.71
CA VAL A 36 -13.80 7.25 7.14
C VAL A 36 -13.93 7.02 8.65
N GLN A 37 -13.93 8.09 9.45
CA GLN A 37 -14.08 8.00 10.90
C GLN A 37 -15.48 7.49 11.30
N LYS A 38 -16.54 7.95 10.62
CA LYS A 38 -17.91 7.48 10.82
C LYS A 38 -18.06 6.00 10.44
N ASP A 39 -17.48 5.58 9.34
CA ASP A 39 -17.48 4.18 8.92
C ASP A 39 -16.72 3.29 9.90
N TRP A 40 -15.58 3.75 10.40
CA TRP A 40 -14.84 3.07 11.47
C TRP A 40 -15.71 2.88 12.71
N LYS A 41 -16.34 3.95 13.20
CA LYS A 41 -17.24 3.90 14.37
C LYS A 41 -18.40 2.93 14.13
N ARG A 42 -19.00 2.96 12.95
CA ARG A 42 -20.10 2.06 12.58
C ARG A 42 -19.68 0.59 12.56
N GLN A 43 -18.48 0.30 12.07
CA GLN A 43 -18.00 -1.06 11.87
C GLN A 43 -17.43 -1.68 13.14
N TYR A 44 -16.73 -0.90 13.95
CA TYR A 44 -15.97 -1.40 15.09
C TYR A 44 -16.49 -0.92 16.44
N ASP A 45 -17.49 -0.06 16.45
CA ASP A 45 -17.99 0.65 17.64
C ASP A 45 -16.89 1.33 18.45
N ASP A 46 -15.90 1.90 17.73
CA ASP A 46 -14.67 2.44 18.28
C ASP A 46 -14.33 3.79 17.65
N VAL A 47 -13.53 4.62 18.34
CA VAL A 47 -13.09 5.92 17.84
C VAL A 47 -11.76 5.75 17.10
N LEU A 48 -11.72 6.20 15.83
CA LEU A 48 -10.48 6.29 15.08
C LEU A 48 -9.72 7.55 15.50
N VAL A 49 -8.58 7.40 16.18
CA VAL A 49 -7.80 8.55 16.66
C VAL A 49 -6.57 8.87 15.81
N GLY A 50 -6.22 8.02 14.86
CA GLY A 50 -5.12 8.28 13.95
C GLY A 50 -5.01 7.26 12.83
N VAL A 51 -4.34 7.68 11.76
CA VAL A 51 -4.06 6.82 10.60
C VAL A 51 -2.56 6.73 10.38
N THR A 52 -2.05 5.54 10.22
CA THR A 52 -0.63 5.29 9.89
C THR A 52 -0.49 4.71 8.50
N THR A 53 0.63 4.99 7.86
CA THR A 53 1.00 4.36 6.58
C THR A 53 2.51 4.24 6.44
N THR A 54 2.93 3.39 5.52
CA THR A 54 4.34 3.31 5.12
C THR A 54 4.49 3.58 3.63
N SER A 55 5.58 4.23 3.24
CA SER A 55 5.90 4.49 1.84
C SER A 55 7.19 3.78 1.46
N LEU A 56 7.23 3.21 0.26
CA LEU A 56 8.48 2.71 -0.35
C LEU A 56 9.51 3.82 -0.57
N TYR A 57 9.04 5.07 -0.59
CA TYR A 57 9.83 6.29 -0.73
C TYR A 57 9.94 7.01 0.62
N GLY A 58 10.67 8.11 0.64
CA GLY A 58 10.82 8.94 1.85
C GLY A 58 12.21 8.87 2.48
N ASN A 59 13.07 7.99 1.99
CA ASN A 59 14.49 8.06 2.24
C ASN A 59 15.16 8.77 1.05
N THR A 60 15.36 10.08 1.15
CA THR A 60 15.87 10.91 0.06
C THR A 60 17.23 10.48 -0.48
N LYS A 61 18.04 9.79 0.31
CA LYS A 61 19.34 9.26 -0.13
C LYS A 61 19.21 8.01 -0.98
N ALA A 62 18.21 7.17 -0.71
CA ALA A 62 18.04 5.87 -1.37
C ALA A 62 16.93 5.84 -2.41
N ASN A 63 15.77 6.44 -2.13
CA ASN A 63 14.54 6.23 -2.91
C ASN A 63 13.71 7.50 -3.17
N GLY A 64 14.28 8.68 -2.92
CA GLY A 64 13.62 9.95 -3.19
C GLY A 64 12.49 10.31 -2.21
N LEU A 65 11.71 11.32 -2.59
CA LEU A 65 10.63 11.86 -1.77
C LEU A 65 9.38 10.97 -1.84
N SER A 66 8.75 10.78 -0.69
CA SER A 66 7.43 10.16 -0.60
C SER A 66 6.32 11.16 -0.93
N GLN A 67 5.16 10.65 -1.36
CA GLN A 67 3.96 11.49 -1.51
C GLN A 67 3.48 12.11 -0.19
N TYR A 68 3.88 11.55 0.95
CA TYR A 68 3.54 12.05 2.28
C TYR A 68 4.53 13.09 2.81
N ASP A 69 5.71 13.24 2.18
CA ASP A 69 6.66 14.28 2.57
C ASP A 69 6.08 15.66 2.27
N GLY A 70 5.94 16.49 3.33
CA GLY A 70 5.32 17.80 3.26
C GLY A 70 3.80 17.76 2.94
N LEU A 71 3.15 16.63 3.10
CA LEU A 71 1.70 16.53 3.04
C LEU A 71 1.10 16.97 4.37
N GLU A 72 0.16 17.92 4.32
CA GLU A 72 -0.49 18.46 5.50
C GLU A 72 -1.18 17.36 6.31
N HIS A 73 -1.12 17.49 7.61
CA HIS A 73 -1.64 16.54 8.60
C HIS A 73 -0.92 15.18 8.67
N TRP A 74 0.09 14.93 7.82
CA TRP A 74 0.89 13.73 7.87
C TRP A 74 2.29 14.00 8.43
N ASN A 75 2.61 13.39 9.56
CA ASN A 75 3.88 13.53 10.25
C ASN A 75 4.78 12.34 9.91
N LYS A 76 6.02 12.63 9.53
CA LYS A 76 7.03 11.59 9.33
C LYS A 76 7.55 11.13 10.68
N MET A 77 7.37 9.85 10.98
CA MET A 77 7.75 9.25 12.25
C MET A 77 9.15 8.61 12.24
N GLY A 78 9.73 8.44 11.04
CA GLY A 78 11.02 7.78 10.87
C GLY A 78 10.99 6.75 9.76
N PHE A 79 11.77 5.68 9.93
CA PHE A 79 11.92 4.63 8.95
C PHE A 79 11.71 3.26 9.56
N SER A 80 11.18 2.33 8.77
CA SER A 80 11.13 0.93 9.15
C SER A 80 12.51 0.28 9.03
N SER A 81 12.73 -0.75 9.83
CA SER A 81 13.92 -1.61 9.75
C SER A 81 13.74 -2.80 8.78
N GLY A 82 12.79 -2.69 7.84
CA GLY A 82 12.44 -3.79 6.94
C GLY A 82 13.47 -4.05 5.84
N SER A 83 13.56 -5.29 5.41
CA SER A 83 14.27 -5.69 4.19
C SER A 83 13.29 -6.15 3.12
N VAL A 84 13.60 -5.87 1.86
CA VAL A 84 12.86 -6.40 0.71
C VAL A 84 13.64 -7.56 0.12
N ALA A 85 12.98 -8.73 0.01
CA ALA A 85 13.55 -9.85 -0.71
C ALA A 85 13.49 -9.56 -2.23
N PHE A 86 14.56 -9.84 -2.94
CA PHE A 86 14.58 -9.80 -4.40
C PHE A 86 13.66 -10.90 -4.95
N GLU A 87 12.70 -10.52 -5.78
CA GLU A 87 11.96 -11.50 -6.57
C GLU A 87 12.71 -11.78 -7.87
N PRO A 88 13.12 -13.03 -8.13
CA PRO A 88 13.72 -13.39 -9.39
C PRO A 88 12.68 -13.25 -10.51
N SER A 89 13.15 -13.06 -11.74
CA SER A 89 12.29 -13.02 -12.92
C SER A 89 11.41 -14.27 -13.00
N ARG A 90 10.27 -14.18 -13.69
CA ARG A 90 9.37 -15.33 -13.88
C ARG A 90 10.10 -16.56 -14.43
N LYS A 91 10.99 -16.34 -15.40
CA LYS A 91 11.80 -17.40 -16.03
C LYS A 91 12.78 -18.03 -15.03
N THR A 92 13.54 -17.23 -14.31
CA THR A 92 14.47 -17.70 -13.28
C THR A 92 13.74 -18.46 -12.16
N ARG A 93 12.58 -17.97 -11.75
CA ARG A 93 11.78 -18.62 -10.72
C ARG A 93 11.26 -19.99 -11.16
N ALA A 94 10.84 -20.13 -12.43
CA ALA A 94 10.44 -21.43 -12.97
C ALA A 94 11.60 -22.44 -12.90
N LEU A 95 12.78 -22.05 -13.34
CA LEU A 95 13.98 -22.90 -13.25
C LEU A 95 14.30 -23.32 -11.81
N ILE A 96 14.15 -22.41 -10.83
CA ILE A 96 14.34 -22.72 -9.41
C ILE A 96 13.32 -23.76 -8.95
N TYR A 97 12.07 -23.64 -9.36
CA TYR A 97 11.02 -24.59 -8.97
C TYR A 97 11.25 -25.97 -9.57
N ASP A 98 11.62 -26.05 -10.85
CA ASP A 98 11.97 -27.29 -11.51
C ASP A 98 13.16 -27.95 -10.82
N TRP A 99 14.20 -27.19 -10.51
CA TRP A 99 15.34 -27.68 -9.74
C TRP A 99 14.96 -28.22 -8.36
N VAL A 100 14.09 -27.53 -7.62
CA VAL A 100 13.61 -28.02 -6.32
C VAL A 100 12.76 -29.27 -6.49
N LYS A 101 11.94 -29.36 -7.51
CA LYS A 101 11.13 -30.52 -7.82
C LYS A 101 11.98 -31.75 -8.12
N GLU A 102 13.05 -31.61 -8.89
CA GLU A 102 13.96 -32.68 -9.28
C GLU A 102 14.84 -33.15 -8.11
N ASN A 103 15.43 -32.22 -7.36
CA ASN A 103 16.43 -32.54 -6.34
C ASN A 103 15.81 -32.76 -4.96
N TYR A 104 14.62 -32.23 -4.68
CA TYR A 104 13.94 -32.30 -3.38
C TYR A 104 12.44 -32.58 -3.53
N PRO A 105 12.03 -33.68 -4.19
CA PRO A 105 10.64 -33.94 -4.54
C PRO A 105 9.68 -33.98 -3.33
N ARG A 106 10.15 -34.49 -2.18
CA ARG A 106 9.33 -34.51 -0.95
C ARG A 106 8.99 -33.11 -0.46
N LYS A 107 9.94 -32.18 -0.50
CA LYS A 107 9.73 -30.78 -0.10
C LYS A 107 8.83 -30.05 -1.10
N TYR A 108 9.03 -30.30 -2.36
CA TYR A 108 8.19 -29.74 -3.43
C TYR A 108 6.74 -30.21 -3.25
N PHE A 109 6.53 -31.52 -3.05
CA PHE A 109 5.21 -32.10 -2.79
C PHE A 109 4.56 -31.48 -1.54
N GLU A 110 5.28 -31.39 -0.43
CA GLU A 110 4.78 -30.79 0.82
C GLU A 110 4.27 -29.37 0.62
N TRP A 111 4.89 -28.59 -0.22
CA TRP A 111 4.55 -27.18 -0.38
C TRP A 111 3.56 -26.90 -1.52
N TRP A 112 3.59 -27.64 -2.60
CA TRP A 112 2.82 -27.37 -3.80
C TRP A 112 1.70 -28.39 -4.08
N GLU A 113 1.94 -29.65 -3.85
CA GLU A 113 1.03 -30.73 -4.21
C GLU A 113 0.21 -31.26 -3.04
N ALA A 114 0.77 -31.24 -1.82
CA ALA A 114 0.05 -31.70 -0.64
C ALA A 114 -1.16 -30.78 -0.35
N LYS A 115 -2.28 -31.42 -0.09
CA LYS A 115 -3.55 -30.75 0.18
C LYS A 115 -4.15 -31.23 1.50
N ASN A 116 -4.94 -30.38 2.12
CA ASN A 116 -5.75 -30.78 3.27
C ASN A 116 -6.94 -31.65 2.79
N PRO A 117 -7.72 -32.24 3.72
CA PRO A 117 -8.88 -33.06 3.38
C PRO A 117 -9.93 -32.36 2.51
N LYS A 118 -9.93 -31.03 2.50
CA LYS A 118 -10.82 -30.20 1.65
C LYS A 118 -10.28 -29.96 0.23
N GLY A 119 -9.16 -30.58 -0.13
CA GLY A 119 -8.55 -30.42 -1.45
C GLY A 119 -7.79 -29.11 -1.68
N LEU A 120 -7.66 -28.26 -0.65
CA LEU A 120 -6.95 -26.98 -0.72
C LEU A 120 -5.46 -27.19 -0.44
N PRO A 121 -4.57 -26.34 -1.02
CA PRO A 121 -3.14 -26.36 -0.69
C PRO A 121 -2.93 -26.14 0.81
N LEU A 122 -2.04 -26.92 1.41
CA LEU A 122 -1.72 -26.84 2.85
C LEU A 122 -1.07 -25.50 3.23
N LYS A 123 -0.32 -24.92 2.31
CA LYS A 123 0.48 -23.71 2.55
C LYS A 123 0.09 -22.63 1.55
N ARG A 124 -0.16 -21.44 2.04
CA ARG A 124 -0.44 -20.27 1.18
C ARG A 124 0.83 -19.62 0.63
N ASP A 125 1.95 -19.79 1.32
CA ASP A 125 3.22 -19.11 1.01
C ASP A 125 4.24 -20.05 0.35
N HIS A 126 3.79 -20.83 -0.61
CA HIS A 126 4.62 -21.82 -1.32
C HIS A 126 5.79 -21.16 -2.04
N LYS A 127 5.52 -20.05 -2.73
CA LYS A 127 6.50 -19.30 -3.52
C LYS A 127 7.71 -18.92 -2.68
N ASN A 128 7.49 -18.22 -1.59
CA ASN A 128 8.57 -17.73 -0.74
C ASN A 128 9.31 -18.85 -0.03
N ARG A 129 8.59 -19.91 0.37
CA ARG A 129 9.22 -21.10 0.99
C ARG A 129 10.14 -21.82 0.03
N THR A 130 9.69 -22.04 -1.21
CA THR A 130 10.48 -22.72 -2.23
C THR A 130 11.72 -21.91 -2.59
N LEU A 131 11.58 -20.59 -2.79
CA LEU A 131 12.70 -19.71 -3.08
C LEU A 131 13.71 -19.68 -1.94
N ASN A 132 13.27 -19.46 -0.71
CA ASN A 132 14.16 -19.41 0.48
C ASN A 132 14.88 -20.75 0.70
N PHE A 133 14.21 -21.87 0.48
CA PHE A 133 14.81 -23.18 0.55
C PHE A 133 15.89 -23.37 -0.52
N ALA A 134 15.58 -23.03 -1.78
CA ALA A 134 16.53 -23.13 -2.88
C ALA A 134 17.76 -22.25 -2.65
N TYR A 135 17.57 -21.02 -2.22
CA TYR A 135 18.67 -20.10 -1.90
C TYR A 135 19.58 -20.66 -0.82
N GLY A 136 19.01 -21.24 0.24
CA GLY A 136 19.79 -21.90 1.29
C GLY A 136 20.57 -23.10 0.77
N LYS A 137 19.98 -23.94 -0.08
CA LYS A 137 20.65 -25.11 -0.67
C LYS A 137 21.73 -24.76 -1.69
N LEU A 138 21.53 -23.68 -2.41
CA LEU A 138 22.51 -23.16 -3.37
C LEU A 138 23.58 -22.28 -2.72
N SER A 139 23.54 -22.14 -1.40
CA SER A 139 24.46 -21.29 -0.62
C SER A 139 24.53 -19.85 -1.11
N ILE A 140 23.41 -19.32 -1.60
CA ILE A 140 23.32 -17.92 -2.04
C ILE A 140 23.32 -17.03 -0.78
N PRO A 141 24.29 -16.11 -0.67
CA PRO A 141 24.36 -15.19 0.46
C PRO A 141 23.08 -14.36 0.61
N LYS A 142 22.63 -14.18 1.86
CA LYS A 142 21.38 -13.43 2.15
C LYS A 142 21.46 -11.99 1.65
N GLU A 143 22.62 -11.40 1.65
CA GLU A 143 22.91 -10.04 1.20
C GLU A 143 22.64 -9.86 -0.31
N LEU A 144 22.74 -10.93 -1.11
CA LEU A 144 22.41 -10.92 -2.53
C LEU A 144 20.91 -11.08 -2.80
N ILE A 145 20.16 -11.63 -1.86
CA ILE A 145 18.72 -11.87 -1.99
C ILE A 145 17.84 -10.89 -1.22
N ARG A 146 18.43 -10.11 -0.34
CA ARG A 146 17.73 -9.11 0.46
C ARG A 146 18.48 -7.80 0.38
N THR A 147 17.77 -6.75 -0.02
CA THR A 147 18.25 -5.39 0.15
C THR A 147 17.56 -4.79 1.35
N GLU A 148 18.32 -4.07 2.16
CA GLU A 148 17.72 -3.18 3.14
C GLU A 148 16.92 -2.12 2.40
N HIS A 149 15.63 -2.15 2.56
CA HIS A 149 14.74 -1.17 2.00
C HIS A 149 13.94 -0.51 3.12
N GLN A 150 14.49 0.56 3.62
CA GLN A 150 13.81 1.35 4.65
C GLN A 150 12.62 2.07 4.03
N ARG A 151 11.46 1.88 4.63
CA ARG A 151 10.22 2.57 4.27
C ARG A 151 10.04 3.78 5.18
N GLY A 152 9.67 4.91 4.63
CA GLY A 152 9.20 6.03 5.44
C GLY A 152 7.93 5.62 6.20
N ILE A 153 7.87 5.90 7.49
CA ILE A 153 6.70 5.69 8.34
C ILE A 153 6.05 7.04 8.58
N TYR A 154 4.75 7.10 8.37
CA TYR A 154 3.97 8.32 8.53
C TYR A 154 2.76 8.07 9.42
N PHE A 155 2.41 9.07 10.21
CA PHE A 155 1.27 9.06 11.10
C PHE A 155 0.52 10.39 11.03
N SER A 156 -0.80 10.30 11.00
CA SER A 156 -1.69 11.45 11.10
C SER A 156 -2.54 11.31 12.36
N PRO A 157 -2.29 12.10 13.41
CA PRO A 157 -3.17 12.17 14.56
C PRO A 157 -4.42 12.98 14.18
N LEU A 158 -5.60 12.43 14.44
CA LEU A 158 -6.88 13.10 14.18
C LEU A 158 -7.29 14.03 15.33
N TYR A 159 -6.65 13.87 16.49
CA TYR A 159 -6.89 14.66 17.69
C TYR A 159 -5.57 15.17 18.26
N ASN A 160 -5.60 16.36 18.85
CA ASN A 160 -4.43 16.98 19.48
C ASN A 160 -3.87 16.16 20.64
N ASN A 161 -4.74 15.45 21.33
CA ASN A 161 -4.44 14.59 22.48
C ASN A 161 -4.54 13.08 22.15
N THR A 162 -4.26 12.72 20.88
CA THR A 162 -4.21 11.32 20.44
C THR A 162 -3.28 10.46 21.29
N ASN A 163 -2.12 10.99 21.70
CA ASN A 163 -1.15 10.24 22.48
C ASN A 163 -1.65 9.90 23.87
N GLU A 164 -2.30 10.85 24.54
CA GLU A 164 -2.91 10.68 25.87
C GLU A 164 -4.02 9.64 25.81
N TYR A 165 -4.84 9.70 24.77
CA TYR A 165 -5.88 8.70 24.53
C TYR A 165 -5.31 7.29 24.32
N LEU A 166 -4.30 7.14 23.49
CA LEU A 166 -3.66 5.85 23.23
C LEU A 166 -2.97 5.27 24.47
N ARG A 167 -2.52 6.12 25.40
CA ARG A 167 -1.98 5.71 26.70
C ARG A 167 -3.08 5.45 27.75
N LYS A 168 -4.36 5.67 27.38
CA LYS A 168 -5.53 5.54 28.28
C LYS A 168 -5.52 6.53 29.45
N GLU A 169 -4.95 7.68 29.26
CA GLU A 169 -4.92 8.78 30.24
C GLU A 169 -6.21 9.61 30.19
N ILE A 170 -6.93 9.59 29.05
CA ILE A 170 -8.18 10.29 28.81
C ILE A 170 -9.19 9.38 28.13
N GLY A 171 -10.47 9.74 28.19
CA GLY A 171 -11.58 9.06 27.52
C GLY A 171 -12.02 9.71 26.20
N ASP A 172 -13.00 9.10 25.53
CA ASP A 172 -13.55 9.57 24.24
C ASP A 172 -14.07 11.01 24.33
N VAL A 173 -14.64 11.39 25.47
CA VAL A 173 -15.25 12.71 25.70
C VAL A 173 -14.23 13.85 25.78
N ASP A 174 -12.98 13.51 26.05
CA ASP A 174 -11.90 14.46 26.20
C ASP A 174 -11.15 14.73 24.89
N LEU A 175 -11.50 14.02 23.83
CA LEU A 175 -10.83 14.12 22.54
C LEU A 175 -11.06 15.48 21.87
N VAL A 176 -9.99 16.17 21.50
CA VAL A 176 -10.00 17.48 20.85
C VAL A 176 -9.49 17.35 19.41
N LYS A 177 -10.34 17.59 18.42
CA LYS A 177 -9.96 17.54 17.00
C LYS A 177 -8.74 18.39 16.70
N SER A 178 -7.80 17.84 15.93
CA SER A 178 -6.57 18.53 15.50
C SER A 178 -6.83 19.52 14.37
N PHE A 179 -7.77 19.21 13.49
CA PHE A 179 -8.10 19.98 12.29
C PHE A 179 -9.50 19.61 11.79
N ASP A 180 -10.00 20.40 10.86
CA ASP A 180 -11.27 20.11 10.18
C ASP A 180 -11.07 18.93 9.20
N THR A 181 -11.70 17.81 9.48
CA THR A 181 -11.65 16.57 8.71
C THR A 181 -12.80 16.43 7.70
N SER A 182 -13.54 17.53 7.42
CA SER A 182 -14.53 17.51 6.35
C SER A 182 -13.88 17.26 5.00
N GLU A 183 -14.54 16.49 4.14
CA GLU A 183 -14.07 16.18 2.78
C GLU A 183 -13.83 17.45 1.97
N GLU A 184 -14.65 18.45 2.16
CA GLU A 184 -14.53 19.74 1.48
C GLU A 184 -13.23 20.46 1.88
N THR A 185 -12.94 20.56 3.16
CA THR A 185 -11.70 21.18 3.66
C THR A 185 -10.47 20.43 3.14
N LEU A 186 -10.46 19.11 3.25
CA LEU A 186 -9.35 18.28 2.77
C LEU A 186 -9.15 18.38 1.25
N ALA A 187 -10.23 18.41 0.48
CA ALA A 187 -10.18 18.61 -0.96
C ALA A 187 -9.67 20.03 -1.33
N ASN A 188 -10.07 21.04 -0.56
CA ASN A 188 -9.62 22.43 -0.78
C ASN A 188 -8.12 22.57 -0.45
N ILE A 189 -7.62 21.95 0.62
CA ILE A 189 -6.18 21.87 0.91
C ILE A 189 -5.44 21.27 -0.29
N TRP A 190 -5.91 20.15 -0.83
CA TRP A 190 -5.30 19.52 -1.99
C TRP A 190 -5.32 20.43 -3.22
N LYS A 191 -6.47 21.03 -3.54
CA LYS A 191 -6.62 21.93 -4.71
C LYS A 191 -5.65 23.11 -4.64
N GLN A 192 -5.57 23.76 -3.50
CA GLN A 192 -4.79 24.99 -3.33
C GLN A 192 -3.30 24.75 -3.21
N LYS A 193 -2.89 23.77 -2.38
CA LYS A 193 -1.47 23.55 -2.05
C LYS A 193 -0.77 22.61 -3.02
N TYR A 194 -1.46 21.59 -3.55
CA TYR A 194 -0.78 20.52 -4.28
C TYR A 194 -1.17 20.43 -5.77
N ALA A 195 -2.46 20.57 -6.10
CA ALA A 195 -2.94 20.34 -7.45
C ALA A 195 -2.41 21.39 -8.45
N LYS A 196 -2.48 22.66 -8.11
CA LYS A 196 -2.06 23.77 -9.00
C LYS A 196 -0.61 23.63 -9.46
N GLY A 197 0.30 23.38 -8.51
CA GLY A 197 1.72 23.21 -8.82
C GLY A 197 1.99 21.95 -9.65
N ARG A 198 1.29 20.86 -9.33
CA ARG A 198 1.41 19.60 -10.05
C ARG A 198 0.89 19.72 -11.49
N ILE A 199 -0.27 20.31 -11.70
CA ILE A 199 -0.84 20.57 -13.02
C ILE A 199 0.13 21.42 -13.87
N SER A 200 0.66 22.51 -13.31
CA SER A 200 1.62 23.35 -14.01
C SER A 200 2.86 22.58 -14.45
N MET A 201 3.39 21.73 -13.57
CA MET A 201 4.54 20.88 -13.87
C MET A 201 4.23 19.86 -14.97
N LEU A 202 3.08 19.20 -14.90
CA LEU A 202 2.66 18.22 -15.90
C LEU A 202 2.48 18.85 -17.27
N LYS A 203 1.86 20.06 -17.33
CA LYS A 203 1.74 20.83 -18.56
C LYS A 203 3.10 21.15 -19.17
N LYS A 204 4.06 21.61 -18.36
CA LYS A 204 5.42 21.94 -18.86
C LYS A 204 6.14 20.71 -19.42
N LYS A 205 5.91 19.54 -18.86
CA LYS A 205 6.55 18.28 -19.30
C LYS A 205 5.85 17.65 -20.51
N ASN A 206 4.73 18.19 -20.95
CA ASN A 206 3.87 17.62 -22.00
C ASN A 206 3.54 16.11 -21.79
N THR A 207 3.43 15.72 -20.53
CA THR A 207 3.21 14.31 -20.14
C THR A 207 1.74 13.98 -19.90
N VAL A 208 0.86 14.98 -20.10
CA VAL A 208 -0.59 14.83 -19.89
C VAL A 208 -1.27 14.87 -21.24
N SER A 209 -1.84 13.76 -21.65
CA SER A 209 -2.90 13.77 -22.63
C SER A 209 -4.18 14.25 -21.95
N TYR A 210 -4.70 15.41 -22.36
CA TYR A 210 -5.99 15.91 -21.87
C TYR A 210 -7.13 14.98 -22.22
N GLU A 211 -7.03 14.26 -23.33
CA GLU A 211 -7.95 13.21 -23.76
C GLU A 211 -8.12 12.12 -22.72
N ASN A 212 -7.08 11.83 -21.92
CA ASN A 212 -7.13 10.84 -20.86
C ASN A 212 -7.63 11.38 -19.49
N LEU A 213 -7.89 12.69 -19.36
CA LEU A 213 -8.37 13.31 -18.12
C LEU A 213 -9.89 13.37 -18.01
N PHE A 214 -10.55 13.43 -19.15
CA PHE A 214 -11.99 13.60 -19.26
C PHE A 214 -12.53 12.49 -20.15
N TYR A 215 -12.65 11.31 -19.57
CA TYR A 215 -13.43 10.27 -20.20
C TYR A 215 -14.90 10.53 -19.91
N ASP A 216 -15.63 11.05 -20.87
CA ASP A 216 -17.08 10.93 -20.91
C ASP A 216 -17.50 9.45 -21.01
N ASP A 217 -16.57 8.59 -21.44
CA ASP A 217 -16.70 7.15 -21.56
C ASP A 217 -15.81 6.40 -20.56
N LEU A 218 -15.87 6.71 -19.28
CA LEU A 218 -15.38 5.77 -18.24
C LEU A 218 -16.27 4.54 -18.27
N ILE A 219 -15.94 3.64 -19.18
CA ILE A 219 -16.54 2.30 -19.19
C ILE A 219 -16.01 1.58 -17.95
N TYR A 220 -16.79 1.63 -16.89
CA TYR A 220 -16.63 0.69 -15.80
C TYR A 220 -17.00 -0.68 -16.34
N LEU A 221 -15.99 -1.40 -16.84
CA LEU A 221 -16.17 -2.79 -17.21
C LEU A 221 -16.68 -3.52 -15.97
N SER A 222 -17.77 -4.24 -16.11
CA SER A 222 -18.22 -5.16 -15.07
C SER A 222 -17.09 -6.14 -14.75
N TRP A 223 -17.13 -6.79 -13.59
CA TRP A 223 -16.14 -7.82 -13.26
C TRP A 223 -16.05 -8.91 -14.33
N GLU A 224 -17.18 -9.31 -14.92
CA GLU A 224 -17.24 -10.32 -15.98
C GLU A 224 -16.54 -9.83 -17.27
N GLU A 225 -16.76 -8.60 -17.67
CA GLU A 225 -16.08 -8.01 -18.84
C GLU A 225 -14.58 -7.86 -18.59
N THR A 226 -14.20 -7.42 -17.39
CA THR A 226 -12.79 -7.32 -16.99
C THR A 226 -12.13 -8.70 -16.95
N LYS A 227 -12.79 -9.69 -16.40
CA LYS A 227 -12.34 -11.07 -16.35
C LYS A 227 -12.14 -11.64 -17.75
N ASN A 228 -13.11 -11.47 -18.63
CA ASN A 228 -13.04 -11.96 -20.00
C ASN A 228 -11.96 -11.24 -20.83
N LYS A 229 -11.72 -9.96 -20.58
CA LYS A 229 -10.73 -9.16 -21.30
C LYS A 229 -9.28 -9.39 -20.84
N TYR A 230 -9.04 -9.59 -19.55
CA TYR A 230 -7.70 -9.56 -18.96
C TYR A 230 -7.23 -10.88 -18.34
N LEU A 231 -8.11 -11.74 -17.85
CA LEU A 231 -7.70 -13.00 -17.22
C LEU A 231 -7.23 -14.09 -18.19
N PRO A 232 -7.71 -14.20 -19.45
CA PRO A 232 -7.15 -15.17 -20.38
C PRO A 232 -5.67 -14.97 -20.69
N GLN A 233 -5.14 -13.77 -20.43
CA GLN A 233 -3.71 -13.46 -20.67
C GLN A 233 -2.81 -13.80 -19.45
N VAL A 234 -3.38 -14.09 -18.29
CA VAL A 234 -2.65 -14.40 -17.05
C VAL A 234 -2.55 -15.90 -16.80
N GLY A 235 -3.28 -16.71 -17.56
CA GLY A 235 -3.42 -18.17 -17.41
C GLY A 235 -2.53 -19.02 -18.33
N ARG A 236 -1.46 -18.46 -18.93
CA ARG A 236 -0.48 -19.23 -19.73
C ARG A 236 0.94 -19.03 -19.22
#